data_aaaa0dcd47a1be00237d95acf3651839
#
_entry.id   aaaa0dcd47a1be00237d95acf3651839
#
_cell.length_a   1.000
_cell.length_b   1.000
_cell.length_c   1.000
_cell.angle_alpha   90.00
_cell.angle_beta   90.00
_cell.angle_gamma   90.00
#
_symmetry.space_group_name_H-M   'P 1'
#
loop_
_entity.id
_entity.type
_entity.pdbx_description
1 polymer ?
#
loop_
_entity_poly.entity_id
_entity_poly.type
_entity_poly.pdbx_seq_one_letter_code
_entity_poly.pdbx_strand_id
1 'polypeptide(L)'
;MNLQKHFTEVKDFRVKGRCLHELSDILIIILLGTLADCSDFAEIEDYAKDKKVFLKEELGLLLLGGIPSEDTLSRVVRFLKPTALEKSLRSVCKEILETVEQKHIRIDGKEIRGTIPFGKKHATVQIVSAWLSEESISFGQVQVDKKSNEITAIPRLLDDLDCEGGIISIDAIGCQKVIIEKIIDKQADYIIALKGNQSELFQQINEYLEKNKSQLPRFEQINKDHGRGGKRVVYATKRVDYLDAADSWKQLNSIVLVESTRIVNNKESTHKRIYISSLTDDSPEKYAKLIREHWGNGLHWHLDLTRFQFPNVVELI
;
A
#
# COMPACT_ATOMS: atom_id res chain seq x y z
N MET A 1 18.34 -3.19 -12.19
CA MET A 1 18.13 -2.05 -11.29
C MET A 1 19.44 -1.71 -10.59
N ASN A 2 19.89 -0.45 -10.61
CA ASN A 2 21.11 -0.02 -9.91
C ASN A 2 20.73 0.70 -8.62
N LEU A 3 20.70 -0.04 -7.49
CA LEU A 3 20.32 0.51 -6.19
C LEU A 3 21.26 1.64 -5.73
N GLN A 4 22.55 1.55 -6.06
CA GLN A 4 23.55 2.53 -5.59
C GLN A 4 23.20 3.94 -6.04
N LYS A 5 22.74 4.15 -7.29
CA LYS A 5 22.39 5.48 -7.81
C LYS A 5 21.35 6.20 -6.97
N HIS A 6 20.41 5.47 -6.34
CA HIS A 6 19.34 6.04 -5.52
C HIS A 6 19.83 6.50 -4.15
N PHE A 7 20.86 5.85 -3.60
CA PHE A 7 21.35 6.14 -2.25
C PHE A 7 22.61 7.03 -2.23
N THR A 8 23.30 7.21 -3.35
CA THR A 8 24.44 8.13 -3.46
C THR A 8 24.06 9.60 -3.30
N GLU A 9 22.79 9.95 -3.57
CA GLU A 9 22.27 11.31 -3.35
C GLU A 9 22.03 11.64 -1.87
N VAL A 10 22.01 10.63 -0.99
CA VAL A 10 21.86 10.84 0.45
C VAL A 10 23.14 11.48 0.99
N LYS A 11 23.03 12.72 1.46
CA LYS A 11 24.18 13.44 2.01
C LYS A 11 24.70 12.71 3.26
N ASP A 12 25.97 12.24 3.20
CA ASP A 12 26.62 11.65 4.35
C ASP A 12 26.88 12.71 5.42
N PHE A 13 26.28 12.51 6.58
CA PHE A 13 26.44 13.41 7.75
C PHE A 13 27.67 13.08 8.59
N ARG A 14 28.33 11.96 8.30
CA ARG A 14 29.48 11.46 9.05
C ARG A 14 30.78 12.19 8.62
N VAL A 15 31.77 12.16 9.49
CA VAL A 15 33.08 12.82 9.22
C VAL A 15 33.85 12.02 8.19
N LYS A 16 34.11 12.63 7.01
CA LYS A 16 34.95 12.04 5.95
C LYS A 16 36.32 11.61 6.52
N GLY A 17 36.78 10.44 6.11
CA GLY A 17 38.05 9.86 6.55
C GLY A 17 38.04 9.13 7.92
N ARG A 18 36.88 9.12 8.61
CA ARG A 18 36.66 8.32 9.82
C ARG A 18 35.64 7.21 9.63
N CYS A 19 35.12 7.05 8.42
CA CYS A 19 34.12 6.03 8.08
C CYS A 19 34.80 4.88 7.34
N LEU A 20 34.60 3.66 7.81
CA LEU A 20 35.10 2.43 7.19
C LEU A 20 34.15 1.94 6.07
N HIS A 21 32.89 2.35 6.12
CA HIS A 21 31.84 1.89 5.21
C HIS A 21 31.20 3.08 4.51
N GLU A 22 30.90 2.93 3.21
CA GLU A 22 30.12 3.91 2.47
C GLU A 22 28.69 3.97 2.99
N LEU A 23 28.10 5.19 3.00
CA LEU A 23 26.72 5.35 3.47
C LEU A 23 25.74 4.60 2.58
N SER A 24 25.92 4.65 1.25
CA SER A 24 25.10 3.92 0.29
C SER A 24 25.09 2.42 0.55
N ASP A 25 26.24 1.81 0.83
CA ASP A 25 26.35 0.38 1.13
C ASP A 25 25.54 0.02 2.38
N ILE A 26 25.68 0.85 3.45
CA ILE A 26 24.91 0.67 4.69
C ILE A 26 23.41 0.73 4.43
N LEU A 27 22.94 1.73 3.69
CA LEU A 27 21.52 1.92 3.40
C LEU A 27 20.93 0.80 2.54
N ILE A 28 21.69 0.31 1.56
CA ILE A 28 21.30 -0.84 0.74
C ILE A 28 21.21 -2.11 1.57
N ILE A 29 22.19 -2.35 2.45
CA ILE A 29 22.18 -3.51 3.34
C ILE A 29 20.95 -3.48 4.26
N ILE A 30 20.63 -2.32 4.84
CA ILE A 30 19.45 -2.16 5.69
C ILE A 30 18.17 -2.42 4.88
N LEU A 31 18.05 -1.85 3.68
CA LEU A 31 16.92 -2.08 2.79
C LEU A 31 16.74 -3.58 2.51
N LEU A 32 17.79 -4.25 2.07
CA LEU A 32 17.73 -5.67 1.71
C LEU A 32 17.45 -6.58 2.91
N GLY A 33 18.05 -6.31 4.05
CA GLY A 33 17.77 -7.05 5.29
C GLY A 33 16.32 -6.87 5.73
N THR A 34 15.79 -5.64 5.62
CA THR A 34 14.37 -5.38 5.90
C THR A 34 13.44 -6.12 4.94
N LEU A 35 13.76 -6.14 3.64
CA LEU A 35 13.03 -6.91 2.63
C LEU A 35 13.13 -8.43 2.86
N ALA A 36 14.21 -8.91 3.47
CA ALA A 36 14.41 -10.30 3.88
C ALA A 36 13.76 -10.65 5.23
N ASP A 37 12.92 -9.74 5.79
CA ASP A 37 12.20 -9.92 7.08
C ASP A 37 13.10 -9.99 8.32
N CYS A 38 14.29 -9.43 8.27
CA CYS A 38 15.13 -9.29 9.46
C CYS A 38 14.40 -8.38 10.47
N SER A 39 14.38 -8.81 11.74
CA SER A 39 13.62 -8.16 12.81
C SER A 39 14.42 -7.08 13.54
N ASP A 40 15.75 -7.16 13.48
CA ASP A 40 16.68 -6.24 14.14
C ASP A 40 18.00 -6.08 13.35
N PHE A 41 18.90 -5.24 13.85
CA PHE A 41 20.16 -4.97 13.17
C PHE A 41 21.17 -6.12 13.26
N ALA A 42 21.07 -6.97 14.28
CA ALA A 42 21.92 -8.16 14.39
C ALA A 42 21.57 -9.16 13.28
N GLU A 43 20.29 -9.40 13.05
CA GLU A 43 19.82 -10.22 11.93
C GLU A 43 20.20 -9.62 10.56
N ILE A 44 20.16 -8.27 10.42
CA ILE A 44 20.62 -7.60 9.19
C ILE A 44 22.12 -7.78 8.98
N GLU A 45 22.92 -7.69 10.04
CA GLU A 45 24.36 -7.95 9.96
C GLU A 45 24.64 -9.38 9.54
N ASP A 46 23.95 -10.37 10.11
CA ASP A 46 24.11 -11.78 9.78
C ASP A 46 23.62 -12.08 8.34
N TYR A 47 22.49 -11.54 7.95
CA TYR A 47 22.03 -11.59 6.56
C TYR A 47 23.07 -11.05 5.59
N ALA A 48 23.66 -9.90 5.89
CA ALA A 48 24.68 -9.28 5.04
C ALA A 48 25.96 -10.11 4.96
N LYS A 49 26.36 -10.77 6.07
CA LYS A 49 27.51 -11.71 6.09
C LYS A 49 27.25 -12.90 5.15
N ASP A 50 26.06 -13.50 5.23
CA ASP A 50 25.67 -14.64 4.40
C ASP A 50 25.59 -14.26 2.92
N LYS A 51 25.14 -13.05 2.61
CA LYS A 51 24.97 -12.54 1.25
C LYS A 51 26.14 -11.70 0.75
N LYS A 52 27.30 -11.71 1.41
CA LYS A 52 28.44 -10.84 1.11
C LYS A 52 28.91 -10.92 -0.34
N VAL A 53 28.95 -12.11 -0.93
CA VAL A 53 29.35 -12.30 -2.33
C VAL A 53 28.34 -11.65 -3.25
N PHE A 54 27.05 -11.92 -3.06
CA PHE A 54 25.96 -11.30 -3.81
C PHE A 54 25.95 -9.77 -3.72
N LEU A 55 26.13 -9.23 -2.52
CA LEU A 55 26.18 -7.79 -2.29
C LEU A 55 27.33 -7.14 -3.06
N LYS A 56 28.49 -7.80 -3.13
CA LYS A 56 29.68 -7.29 -3.80
C LYS A 56 29.63 -7.49 -5.31
N GLU A 57 29.32 -8.67 -5.78
CA GLU A 57 29.45 -9.07 -7.19
C GLU A 57 28.23 -8.70 -8.03
N GLU A 58 27.02 -8.87 -7.48
CA GLU A 58 25.77 -8.61 -8.23
C GLU A 58 25.27 -7.18 -8.01
N LEU A 59 25.39 -6.64 -6.80
CA LEU A 59 24.92 -5.29 -6.51
C LEU A 59 26.03 -4.23 -6.52
N GLY A 60 27.29 -4.63 -6.65
CA GLY A 60 28.43 -3.73 -6.78
C GLY A 60 28.76 -2.91 -5.52
N LEU A 61 28.37 -3.39 -4.31
CA LEU A 61 28.72 -2.71 -3.07
C LEU A 61 30.23 -2.75 -2.86
N LEU A 62 30.81 -1.63 -2.44
CA LEU A 62 32.27 -1.53 -2.26
C LEU A 62 32.76 -2.33 -1.07
N LEU A 63 32.01 -2.35 0.03
CA LEU A 63 32.31 -3.06 1.28
C LEU A 63 33.75 -2.87 1.74
N LEU A 64 34.28 -1.64 1.65
CA LEU A 64 35.68 -1.32 1.92
C LEU A 64 36.16 -1.74 3.33
N GLY A 65 35.28 -1.62 4.32
CA GLY A 65 35.50 -2.06 5.69
C GLY A 65 34.91 -3.45 6.01
N GLY A 66 34.49 -4.20 4.99
CA GLY A 66 33.72 -5.44 5.20
C GLY A 66 32.21 -5.18 5.39
N ILE A 67 31.53 -6.08 6.11
CA ILE A 67 30.13 -5.89 6.48
C ILE A 67 30.05 -4.96 7.71
N PRO A 68 29.19 -3.93 7.70
CA PRO A 68 28.99 -3.07 8.86
C PRO A 68 28.36 -3.84 10.02
N SER A 69 28.84 -3.60 11.24
CA SER A 69 28.29 -4.22 12.44
C SER A 69 26.91 -3.65 12.80
N GLU A 70 26.16 -4.39 13.61
CA GLU A 70 24.88 -3.98 14.21
C GLU A 70 24.94 -2.55 14.77
N ASP A 71 25.96 -2.23 15.57
CA ASP A 71 26.16 -0.89 16.13
C ASP A 71 26.33 0.18 15.05
N THR A 72 26.99 -0.14 13.94
CA THR A 72 27.19 0.79 12.83
C THR A 72 25.88 1.03 12.10
N LEU A 73 25.11 -0.03 11.81
CA LEU A 73 23.80 0.05 11.19
C LEU A 73 22.85 0.90 12.05
N SER A 74 22.72 0.57 13.33
CA SER A 74 21.88 1.26 14.30
C SER A 74 22.24 2.75 14.42
N ARG A 75 23.55 3.06 14.52
CA ARG A 75 24.03 4.44 14.64
C ARG A 75 23.72 5.25 13.40
N VAL A 76 23.89 4.69 12.20
CA VAL A 76 23.60 5.38 10.95
C VAL A 76 22.12 5.73 10.87
N VAL A 77 21.23 4.79 11.12
CA VAL A 77 19.78 5.04 11.07
C VAL A 77 19.36 6.09 12.11
N ARG A 78 19.93 6.06 13.32
CA ARG A 78 19.61 7.03 14.39
C ARG A 78 19.87 8.49 13.99
N PHE A 79 20.90 8.75 13.19
CA PHE A 79 21.32 10.11 12.83
C PHE A 79 20.98 10.48 11.38
N LEU A 80 20.43 9.55 10.60
CA LEU A 80 20.01 9.80 9.24
C LEU A 80 18.80 10.76 9.22
N LYS A 81 18.81 11.71 8.30
CA LYS A 81 17.64 12.55 8.08
C LYS A 81 16.53 11.74 7.40
N PRO A 82 15.34 11.67 7.99
CA PRO A 82 14.21 10.91 7.48
C PRO A 82 13.87 11.21 6.03
N THR A 83 13.72 12.49 5.73
CA THR A 83 13.33 12.99 4.40
C THR A 83 14.31 12.61 3.28
N ALA A 84 15.61 12.45 3.61
CA ALA A 84 16.61 12.04 2.63
C ALA A 84 16.47 10.54 2.29
N LEU A 85 16.24 9.69 3.30
CA LEU A 85 15.98 8.26 3.10
C LEU A 85 14.68 8.05 2.32
N GLU A 86 13.62 8.74 2.72
CA GLU A 86 12.32 8.66 2.05
C GLU A 86 12.43 9.00 0.56
N LYS A 87 13.13 10.09 0.21
CA LYS A 87 13.36 10.47 -1.19
C LYS A 87 14.06 9.35 -1.98
N SER A 88 15.08 8.73 -1.40
CA SER A 88 15.81 7.63 -2.05
C SER A 88 14.95 6.39 -2.21
N LEU A 89 14.19 6.00 -1.18
CA LEU A 89 13.25 4.88 -1.25
C LEU A 89 12.16 5.12 -2.30
N ARG A 90 11.58 6.32 -2.38
CA ARG A 90 10.62 6.69 -3.43
C ARG A 90 11.24 6.56 -4.83
N SER A 91 12.52 6.94 -4.99
CA SER A 91 13.23 6.79 -6.27
C SER A 91 13.42 5.31 -6.67
N VAL A 92 13.74 4.43 -5.71
CA VAL A 92 13.80 2.97 -5.93
C VAL A 92 12.43 2.45 -6.35
N CYS A 93 11.39 2.81 -5.60
CA CYS A 93 10.02 2.37 -5.89
C CYS A 93 9.55 2.83 -7.28
N LYS A 94 9.91 4.05 -7.69
CA LYS A 94 9.58 4.56 -9.01
C LYS A 94 10.20 3.69 -10.12
N GLU A 95 11.48 3.33 -10.01
CA GLU A 95 12.13 2.45 -11.00
C GLU A 95 11.47 1.06 -11.04
N ILE A 96 11.05 0.51 -9.88
CA ILE A 96 10.30 -0.75 -9.82
C ILE A 96 8.95 -0.60 -10.54
N LEU A 97 8.21 0.49 -10.28
CA LEU A 97 6.92 0.77 -10.90
C LEU A 97 6.99 0.85 -12.43
N GLU A 98 8.09 1.36 -12.99
CA GLU A 98 8.30 1.43 -14.44
C GLU A 98 8.39 0.02 -15.09
N THR A 99 8.70 -1.02 -14.31
CA THR A 99 8.81 -2.41 -14.80
C THR A 99 7.51 -3.21 -14.66
N VAL A 100 6.49 -2.68 -13.99
CA VAL A 100 5.23 -3.38 -13.72
C VAL A 100 4.20 -3.06 -14.79
N GLU A 101 3.70 -4.09 -15.49
CA GLU A 101 2.73 -3.94 -16.59
C GLU A 101 1.35 -3.47 -16.12
N GLN A 102 0.87 -3.96 -14.97
CA GLN A 102 -0.41 -3.58 -14.38
C GLN A 102 -0.22 -3.07 -12.95
N LYS A 103 -0.15 -1.76 -12.79
CA LYS A 103 0.03 -1.12 -11.49
C LYS A 103 -1.31 -1.14 -10.72
N HIS A 104 -1.49 -2.08 -9.82
CA HIS A 104 -2.60 -2.03 -8.87
C HIS A 104 -2.12 -1.49 -7.53
N ILE A 105 -2.52 -0.26 -7.22
CA ILE A 105 -2.10 0.51 -6.06
C ILE A 105 -3.21 0.48 -5.02
N ARG A 106 -2.94 -0.15 -3.88
CA ARG A 106 -3.85 -0.16 -2.73
C ARG A 106 -3.52 0.99 -1.80
N ILE A 107 -4.50 1.80 -1.45
CA ILE A 107 -4.36 2.82 -0.42
C ILE A 107 -5.17 2.38 0.80
N ASP A 108 -4.49 2.30 1.95
CA ASP A 108 -5.08 1.87 3.22
C ASP A 108 -4.56 2.74 4.37
N GLY A 109 -5.46 3.03 5.31
CA GLY A 109 -5.13 3.75 6.53
C GLY A 109 -4.86 2.78 7.67
N LYS A 110 -3.76 3.00 8.41
CA LYS A 110 -3.38 2.14 9.54
C LYS A 110 -3.05 2.95 10.78
N GLU A 111 -3.53 2.47 11.91
CA GLU A 111 -3.16 2.99 13.22
C GLU A 111 -1.94 2.23 13.77
N ILE A 112 -0.83 2.95 14.01
CA ILE A 112 0.37 2.37 14.59
C ILE A 112 0.26 2.38 16.11
N ARG A 113 -0.08 1.23 16.69
CA ARG A 113 -0.31 1.08 18.13
C ARG A 113 0.96 1.07 18.97
N GLY A 114 2.11 0.75 18.38
CA GLY A 114 3.41 0.67 19.07
C GLY A 114 4.02 2.03 19.46
N THR A 115 3.44 3.13 19.02
CA THR A 115 3.95 4.50 19.27
C THR A 115 3.37 5.15 20.53
N ILE A 116 2.58 4.42 21.34
CA ILE A 116 1.97 4.97 22.57
C ILE A 116 3.06 5.09 23.64
N PRO A 117 3.43 6.31 24.08
CA PRO A 117 4.34 6.47 25.22
C PRO A 117 3.72 5.84 26.46
N PHE A 118 4.54 5.15 27.26
CA PHE A 118 4.12 4.52 28.49
C PHE A 118 3.31 5.50 29.37
N GLY A 119 2.06 5.17 29.69
CA GLY A 119 1.19 5.99 30.53
C GLY A 119 0.26 6.99 29.82
N LYS A 120 0.29 7.11 28.48
CA LYS A 120 -0.68 7.95 27.74
C LYS A 120 -1.66 7.10 26.94
N LYS A 121 -2.96 7.27 27.19
CA LYS A 121 -4.02 6.44 26.58
C LYS A 121 -4.36 6.75 25.11
N HIS A 122 -3.89 7.84 24.49
CA HIS A 122 -4.39 8.32 23.19
C HIS A 122 -3.36 9.11 22.38
N ALA A 123 -2.23 8.49 22.01
CA ALA A 123 -1.31 9.08 21.04
C ALA A 123 -0.92 8.03 19.98
N THR A 124 -1.92 7.52 19.26
CA THR A 124 -1.69 6.65 18.11
C THR A 124 -1.32 7.51 16.90
N VAL A 125 -0.31 7.09 16.17
CA VAL A 125 0.03 7.67 14.87
C VAL A 125 -0.81 6.94 13.82
N GLN A 126 -1.61 7.70 13.08
CA GLN A 126 -2.32 7.18 11.92
C GLN A 126 -1.52 7.47 10.66
N ILE A 127 -1.38 6.48 9.80
CA ILE A 127 -0.66 6.58 8.53
C ILE A 127 -1.57 6.10 7.41
N VAL A 128 -1.56 6.81 6.31
CA VAL A 128 -2.10 6.34 5.03
C VAL A 128 -0.94 5.90 4.16
N SER A 129 -0.99 4.66 3.71
CA SER A 129 0.06 4.04 2.91
C SER A 129 -0.45 3.60 1.55
N ALA A 130 0.40 3.70 0.54
CA ALA A 130 0.17 3.17 -0.79
C ALA A 130 1.03 1.92 -1.01
N TRP A 131 0.41 0.86 -1.52
CA TRP A 131 1.01 -0.45 -1.73
C TRP A 131 0.84 -0.90 -3.17
N LEU A 132 1.89 -1.41 -3.76
CA LEU A 132 1.78 -2.15 -5.01
C LEU A 132 1.32 -3.58 -4.71
N SER A 133 0.18 -3.99 -5.31
CA SER A 133 -0.51 -5.21 -4.90
C SER A 133 0.24 -6.50 -5.19
N GLU A 134 0.89 -6.60 -6.35
CA GLU A 134 1.57 -7.84 -6.76
C GLU A 134 2.86 -8.05 -5.97
N GLU A 135 3.63 -7.00 -5.75
CA GLU A 135 4.93 -7.05 -5.05
C GLU A 135 4.81 -6.86 -3.54
N SER A 136 3.64 -6.46 -3.04
CA SER A 136 3.41 -6.15 -1.62
C SER A 136 4.40 -5.11 -1.05
N ILE A 137 4.85 -4.17 -1.90
CA ILE A 137 5.80 -3.13 -1.53
C ILE A 137 5.04 -1.83 -1.24
N SER A 138 5.31 -1.21 -0.08
CA SER A 138 4.87 0.16 0.21
C SER A 138 5.78 1.14 -0.52
N PHE A 139 5.21 2.02 -1.34
CA PHE A 139 5.98 3.01 -2.09
C PHE A 139 5.59 4.46 -1.79
N GLY A 140 4.72 4.64 -0.82
CA GLY A 140 4.38 5.95 -0.28
C GLY A 140 3.58 5.85 0.99
N GLN A 141 3.81 6.79 1.89
CA GLN A 141 3.05 6.92 3.11
C GLN A 141 2.99 8.37 3.56
N VAL A 142 1.90 8.75 4.20
CA VAL A 142 1.69 10.08 4.77
C VAL A 142 1.08 9.94 6.15
N GLN A 143 1.67 10.62 7.12
CA GLN A 143 1.10 10.71 8.45
C GLN A 143 -0.19 11.55 8.43
N VAL A 144 -1.22 11.05 9.10
CA VAL A 144 -2.46 11.80 9.31
C VAL A 144 -2.24 12.79 10.46
N ASP A 145 -2.43 14.07 10.20
CA ASP A 145 -2.28 15.11 11.22
C ASP A 145 -3.28 14.90 12.35
N LYS A 146 -2.90 15.22 13.61
CA LYS A 146 -3.73 15.02 14.82
C LYS A 146 -5.13 15.65 14.78
N LYS A 147 -5.36 16.65 13.92
CA LYS A 147 -6.64 17.34 13.73
C LYS A 147 -7.30 17.00 12.38
N SER A 148 -6.81 15.99 11.68
CA SER A 148 -7.18 15.59 10.35
C SER A 148 -7.65 14.12 10.33
N ASN A 149 -8.02 13.63 9.17
CA ASN A 149 -8.43 12.25 8.95
C ASN A 149 -7.83 11.72 7.64
N GLU A 150 -8.05 10.45 7.34
CA GLU A 150 -7.58 9.80 6.13
C GLU A 150 -8.05 10.51 4.84
N ILE A 151 -9.26 11.11 4.84
CA ILE A 151 -9.82 11.84 3.69
C ILE A 151 -8.91 12.99 3.24
N THR A 152 -8.24 13.65 4.17
CA THR A 152 -7.32 14.76 3.87
C THR A 152 -5.90 14.30 3.62
N ALA A 153 -5.51 13.13 4.12
CA ALA A 153 -4.19 12.55 3.92
C ALA A 153 -4.05 11.87 2.54
N ILE A 154 -5.12 11.19 2.05
CA ILE A 154 -5.10 10.50 0.75
C ILE A 154 -4.73 11.45 -0.40
N PRO A 155 -5.32 12.65 -0.57
CA PRO A 155 -4.92 13.56 -1.64
C PRO A 155 -3.45 13.98 -1.58
N ARG A 156 -2.89 14.17 -0.39
CA ARG A 156 -1.47 14.50 -0.19
C ARG A 156 -0.58 13.32 -0.61
N LEU A 157 -0.95 12.10 -0.20
CA LEU A 157 -0.25 10.89 -0.64
C LEU A 157 -0.26 10.76 -2.16
N LEU A 158 -1.42 10.96 -2.80
CA LEU A 158 -1.55 10.92 -4.25
C LEU A 158 -0.68 11.97 -4.97
N ASP A 159 -0.45 13.15 -4.38
CA ASP A 159 0.45 14.16 -4.97
C ASP A 159 1.86 13.62 -5.16
N ASP A 160 2.32 12.84 -4.21
CA ASP A 160 3.67 12.32 -4.16
C ASP A 160 3.87 11.03 -4.98
N LEU A 161 2.78 10.40 -5.46
CA LEU A 161 2.83 9.13 -6.18
C LEU A 161 2.80 9.32 -7.70
N ASP A 162 3.57 8.50 -8.41
CA ASP A 162 3.46 8.29 -9.84
C ASP A 162 2.47 7.15 -10.10
N CYS A 163 1.22 7.52 -10.36
CA CYS A 163 0.12 6.55 -10.52
C CYS A 163 -0.35 6.42 -11.97
N GLU A 164 0.28 7.08 -12.93
CA GLU A 164 -0.14 7.08 -14.34
C GLU A 164 -0.29 5.65 -14.89
N GLY A 165 -1.43 5.39 -15.52
CA GLY A 165 -1.81 4.08 -16.06
C GLY A 165 -2.10 3.01 -15.01
N GLY A 166 -2.06 3.36 -13.71
CA GLY A 166 -2.36 2.44 -12.62
C GLY A 166 -3.85 2.38 -12.25
N ILE A 167 -4.21 1.37 -11.47
CA ILE A 167 -5.54 1.24 -10.87
C ILE A 167 -5.40 1.46 -9.36
N ILE A 168 -6.10 2.44 -8.82
CA ILE A 168 -6.08 2.76 -7.39
C ILE A 168 -7.29 2.15 -6.71
N SER A 169 -7.06 1.34 -5.68
CA SER A 169 -8.12 0.82 -4.84
C SER A 169 -8.08 1.40 -3.43
N ILE A 170 -9.24 1.85 -2.94
CA ILE A 170 -9.39 2.46 -1.62
C ILE A 170 -10.66 1.88 -0.97
N ASP A 171 -10.66 1.85 0.36
CA ASP A 171 -11.86 1.50 1.12
C ASP A 171 -12.93 2.61 1.05
N ALA A 172 -14.07 2.42 1.72
CA ALA A 172 -15.21 3.34 1.63
C ALA A 172 -14.94 4.73 2.23
N ILE A 173 -13.93 4.90 3.06
CA ILE A 173 -13.54 6.21 3.59
C ILE A 173 -13.03 7.11 2.46
N GLY A 174 -12.30 6.52 1.49
CA GLY A 174 -11.79 7.21 0.32
C GLY A 174 -12.84 7.48 -0.78
N CYS A 175 -14.08 7.06 -0.60
CA CYS A 175 -15.17 7.38 -1.54
C CYS A 175 -15.59 8.84 -1.39
N GLN A 176 -14.76 9.75 -1.94
CA GLN A 176 -14.93 11.20 -1.94
C GLN A 176 -14.67 11.76 -3.34
N LYS A 177 -15.50 12.69 -3.81
CA LYS A 177 -15.38 13.27 -5.15
C LYS A 177 -14.00 13.87 -5.40
N VAL A 178 -13.47 14.61 -4.43
CA VAL A 178 -12.13 15.25 -4.50
C VAL A 178 -11.01 14.21 -4.68
N ILE A 179 -11.11 13.06 -4.02
CA ILE A 179 -10.12 11.97 -4.15
C ILE A 179 -10.22 11.36 -5.54
N ILE A 180 -11.43 11.08 -6.01
CA ILE A 180 -11.67 10.52 -7.35
C ILE A 180 -11.19 11.48 -8.44
N GLU A 181 -11.51 12.77 -8.35
CA GLU A 181 -11.01 13.79 -9.28
C GLU A 181 -9.49 13.76 -9.35
N LYS A 182 -8.82 13.69 -8.20
CA LYS A 182 -7.36 13.68 -8.13
C LYS A 182 -6.75 12.42 -8.74
N ILE A 183 -7.37 11.25 -8.55
CA ILE A 183 -6.92 10.00 -9.18
C ILE A 183 -6.99 10.13 -10.70
N ILE A 184 -8.12 10.61 -11.22
CA ILE A 184 -8.32 10.77 -12.66
C ILE A 184 -7.39 11.84 -13.24
N ASP A 185 -7.14 12.95 -12.52
CA ASP A 185 -6.21 13.99 -12.95
C ASP A 185 -4.77 13.50 -13.04
N LYS A 186 -4.43 12.45 -12.29
CA LYS A 186 -3.15 11.73 -12.37
C LYS A 186 -3.13 10.62 -13.42
N GLN A 187 -4.12 10.58 -14.30
CA GLN A 187 -4.25 9.59 -15.39
C GLN A 187 -4.26 8.14 -14.86
N ALA A 188 -4.86 7.92 -13.69
CA ALA A 188 -5.05 6.61 -13.08
C ALA A 188 -6.55 6.25 -13.03
N ASP A 189 -6.84 4.95 -13.02
CA ASP A 189 -8.17 4.42 -12.78
C ASP A 189 -8.43 4.18 -11.30
N TYR A 190 -9.69 4.01 -10.93
CA TYR A 190 -10.05 3.70 -9.56
C TYR A 190 -11.03 2.52 -9.43
N ILE A 191 -10.97 1.85 -8.28
CA ILE A 191 -12.00 0.96 -7.76
C ILE A 191 -12.16 1.22 -6.27
N ILE A 192 -13.27 1.82 -5.86
CA ILE A 192 -13.47 2.33 -4.50
C ILE A 192 -14.74 1.72 -3.90
N ALA A 193 -14.65 1.26 -2.64
CA ALA A 193 -15.81 0.74 -1.95
C ALA A 193 -16.81 1.86 -1.65
N LEU A 194 -18.10 1.59 -1.89
CA LEU A 194 -19.19 2.50 -1.63
C LEU A 194 -20.00 2.03 -0.42
N LYS A 195 -20.29 2.93 0.49
CA LYS A 195 -21.14 2.68 1.67
C LYS A 195 -22.09 3.86 1.90
N GLY A 196 -22.84 3.82 2.99
CA GLY A 196 -23.81 4.84 3.36
C GLY A 196 -23.25 6.26 3.62
N ASN A 197 -21.91 6.45 3.60
CA ASN A 197 -21.30 7.78 3.62
C ASN A 197 -21.62 8.60 2.36
N GLN A 198 -22.00 7.93 1.26
CA GLN A 198 -22.55 8.51 0.04
C GLN A 198 -23.98 7.99 -0.16
N SER A 199 -24.88 8.42 0.70
CA SER A 199 -26.20 7.81 0.89
C SER A 199 -27.05 7.79 -0.38
N GLU A 200 -27.09 8.89 -1.13
CA GLU A 200 -27.88 9.01 -2.36
C GLU A 200 -27.38 8.05 -3.44
N LEU A 201 -26.09 8.10 -3.76
CA LEU A 201 -25.47 7.20 -4.74
C LEU A 201 -25.63 5.73 -4.33
N PHE A 202 -25.39 5.43 -3.05
CA PHE A 202 -25.54 4.09 -2.52
C PHE A 202 -26.95 3.55 -2.65
N GLN A 203 -27.97 4.37 -2.36
CA GLN A 203 -29.36 3.98 -2.45
C GLN A 203 -29.77 3.68 -3.90
N GLN A 204 -29.48 4.58 -4.84
CA GLN A 204 -29.80 4.39 -6.26
C GLN A 204 -29.15 3.12 -6.83
N ILE A 205 -27.87 2.91 -6.53
CA ILE A 205 -27.16 1.70 -6.96
C ILE A 205 -27.76 0.44 -6.34
N ASN A 206 -28.05 0.45 -5.04
CA ASN A 206 -28.62 -0.71 -4.35
C ASN A 206 -29.99 -1.08 -4.92
N GLU A 207 -30.88 -0.11 -5.16
CA GLU A 207 -32.20 -0.34 -5.78
C GLU A 207 -32.07 -0.94 -7.19
N TYR A 208 -31.15 -0.46 -8.00
CA TYR A 208 -30.88 -1.03 -9.31
C TYR A 208 -30.40 -2.47 -9.24
N LEU A 209 -29.42 -2.72 -8.37
CA LEU A 209 -28.86 -4.06 -8.21
C LEU A 209 -29.88 -5.07 -7.71
N GLU A 210 -30.75 -4.69 -6.76
CA GLU A 210 -31.81 -5.57 -6.29
C GLU A 210 -32.80 -5.99 -7.41
N LYS A 211 -33.08 -5.09 -8.31
CA LYS A 211 -34.04 -5.36 -9.45
C LYS A 211 -33.35 -6.14 -10.58
N ASN A 212 -32.08 -5.92 -10.85
CA ASN A 212 -31.44 -6.38 -12.10
C ASN A 212 -30.33 -7.42 -11.89
N LYS A 213 -29.92 -7.71 -10.64
CA LYS A 213 -28.78 -8.57 -10.32
C LYS A 213 -28.76 -9.92 -11.05
N SER A 214 -29.94 -10.54 -11.21
CA SER A 214 -30.09 -11.85 -11.87
C SER A 214 -29.67 -11.86 -13.34
N GLN A 215 -29.65 -10.70 -13.98
CA GLN A 215 -29.32 -10.52 -15.39
C GLN A 215 -27.89 -10.03 -15.61
N LEU A 216 -27.17 -9.66 -14.52
CA LEU A 216 -25.82 -9.13 -14.63
C LEU A 216 -24.78 -10.25 -14.88
N PRO A 217 -23.74 -9.96 -15.65
CA PRO A 217 -22.56 -10.81 -15.70
C PRO A 217 -22.04 -11.09 -14.30
N ARG A 218 -21.66 -12.35 -14.04
CA ARG A 218 -21.17 -12.76 -12.72
C ARG A 218 -19.98 -13.69 -12.81
N PHE A 219 -19.11 -13.60 -11.82
CA PHE A 219 -18.00 -14.52 -11.56
C PHE A 219 -18.16 -15.11 -10.15
N GLU A 220 -18.01 -16.42 -10.04
CA GLU A 220 -18.18 -17.16 -8.78
C GLU A 220 -16.88 -17.82 -8.38
N GLN A 221 -16.47 -17.64 -7.14
CA GLN A 221 -15.29 -18.27 -6.55
C GLN A 221 -15.66 -18.97 -5.25
N ILE A 222 -15.28 -20.24 -5.13
CA ILE A 222 -15.50 -21.05 -3.93
C ILE A 222 -14.13 -21.32 -3.29
N ASN A 223 -13.96 -20.90 -2.04
CA ASN A 223 -12.77 -21.19 -1.25
C ASN A 223 -13.12 -22.23 -0.17
N LYS A 224 -12.35 -23.29 -0.13
CA LYS A 224 -12.43 -24.31 0.93
C LYS A 224 -11.06 -24.35 1.63
N ASP A 225 -10.93 -23.59 2.72
CA ASP A 225 -9.71 -23.58 3.52
C ASP A 225 -10.02 -23.97 4.97
N HIS A 226 -9.27 -24.93 5.50
CA HIS A 226 -9.24 -25.31 6.92
C HIS A 226 -10.63 -25.48 7.58
N GLY A 227 -11.56 -26.19 6.90
CA GLY A 227 -12.89 -26.47 7.44
C GLY A 227 -13.88 -25.29 7.41
N ARG A 228 -13.51 -24.17 6.77
CA ARG A 228 -14.39 -23.01 6.53
C ARG A 228 -14.74 -22.92 5.06
N GLY A 229 -16.00 -23.13 4.71
CA GLY A 229 -16.51 -22.91 3.38
C GLY A 229 -16.79 -21.42 3.16
N GLY A 230 -16.31 -20.88 2.06
CA GLY A 230 -16.64 -19.51 1.63
C GLY A 230 -17.00 -19.49 0.15
N LYS A 231 -18.09 -18.79 -0.18
CA LYS A 231 -18.48 -18.51 -1.56
C LYS A 231 -18.44 -17.01 -1.78
N ARG A 232 -17.83 -16.57 -2.87
CA ARG A 232 -17.84 -15.17 -3.29
C ARG A 232 -18.42 -15.09 -4.70
N VAL A 233 -19.40 -14.22 -4.89
CA VAL A 233 -19.97 -13.92 -6.19
C VAL A 233 -19.77 -12.45 -6.47
N VAL A 234 -19.19 -12.14 -7.62
CA VAL A 234 -18.96 -10.78 -8.09
C VAL A 234 -19.82 -10.53 -9.30
N TYR A 235 -20.57 -9.45 -9.28
CA TYR A 235 -21.39 -8.95 -10.40
C TYR A 235 -20.83 -7.62 -10.84
N ALA A 236 -20.82 -7.35 -12.14
CA ALA A 236 -20.40 -6.07 -12.69
C ALA A 236 -21.38 -5.54 -13.74
N THR A 237 -21.49 -4.21 -13.82
CA THR A 237 -22.31 -3.55 -14.86
C THR A 237 -21.70 -2.19 -15.23
N LYS A 238 -21.77 -1.85 -16.51
CA LYS A 238 -21.41 -0.51 -17.03
C LYS A 238 -22.63 0.43 -17.12
N ARG A 239 -23.80 -0.04 -16.73
CA ARG A 239 -25.00 0.79 -16.75
C ARG A 239 -24.98 1.73 -15.55
N VAL A 240 -24.60 2.98 -15.81
CA VAL A 240 -24.58 4.09 -14.85
C VAL A 240 -25.53 5.21 -15.26
N ASP A 241 -26.17 5.07 -16.42
CA ASP A 241 -27.08 6.02 -17.06
C ASP A 241 -28.34 6.35 -16.25
N TYR A 242 -28.68 5.50 -15.30
CA TYR A 242 -29.85 5.70 -14.42
C TYR A 242 -29.53 6.47 -13.13
N LEU A 243 -28.28 6.81 -12.91
CA LEU A 243 -27.85 7.51 -11.71
C LEU A 243 -27.95 9.02 -11.90
N ASP A 244 -28.81 9.68 -11.13
CA ASP A 244 -29.00 11.13 -11.19
C ASP A 244 -27.71 11.91 -10.92
N ALA A 245 -26.84 11.34 -10.08
CA ALA A 245 -25.57 11.96 -9.69
C ALA A 245 -24.35 11.46 -10.45
N ALA A 246 -24.52 10.64 -11.52
CA ALA A 246 -23.37 10.04 -12.24
C ALA A 246 -22.36 11.09 -12.70
N ASP A 247 -22.84 12.19 -13.31
CA ASP A 247 -21.99 13.27 -13.83
C ASP A 247 -21.15 13.97 -12.74
N SER A 248 -21.55 13.87 -11.48
CA SER A 248 -20.82 14.44 -10.37
C SER A 248 -19.68 13.54 -9.85
N TRP A 249 -19.56 12.32 -10.39
CA TRP A 249 -18.52 11.35 -10.06
C TRP A 249 -17.63 11.14 -11.29
N LYS A 250 -16.49 11.77 -11.30
CA LYS A 250 -15.59 11.84 -12.46
C LYS A 250 -15.26 10.44 -12.99
N GLN A 251 -15.60 10.19 -14.26
CA GLN A 251 -15.40 8.90 -14.93
C GLN A 251 -16.01 7.69 -14.19
N LEU A 252 -17.18 7.84 -13.59
CA LEU A 252 -17.93 6.69 -13.08
C LEU A 252 -18.43 5.85 -14.26
N ASN A 253 -17.78 4.73 -14.54
CA ASN A 253 -18.05 3.88 -15.69
C ASN A 253 -18.62 2.51 -15.32
N SER A 254 -18.38 2.04 -14.10
CA SER A 254 -18.80 0.70 -13.69
C SER A 254 -19.20 0.64 -12.22
N ILE A 255 -20.13 -0.26 -11.94
CA ILE A 255 -20.61 -0.64 -10.63
C ILE A 255 -20.34 -2.12 -10.41
N VAL A 256 -19.80 -2.46 -9.25
CA VAL A 256 -19.48 -3.84 -8.88
C VAL A 256 -20.15 -4.21 -7.56
N LEU A 257 -20.85 -5.33 -7.53
CA LEU A 257 -21.41 -5.93 -6.32
C LEU A 257 -20.62 -7.19 -5.96
N VAL A 258 -20.16 -7.28 -4.75
CA VAL A 258 -19.52 -8.48 -4.18
C VAL A 258 -20.43 -9.05 -3.09
N GLU A 259 -20.88 -10.28 -3.26
CA GLU A 259 -21.58 -11.06 -2.24
C GLU A 259 -20.61 -12.12 -1.69
N SER A 260 -20.34 -12.05 -0.41
CA SER A 260 -19.45 -13.00 0.30
C SER A 260 -20.26 -13.79 1.30
N THR A 261 -20.40 -15.08 1.07
CA THR A 261 -21.07 -16.02 1.96
C THR A 261 -20.03 -16.82 2.72
N ARG A 262 -20.16 -16.89 4.04
CA ARG A 262 -19.30 -17.68 4.92
C ARG A 262 -20.16 -18.66 5.71
N ILE A 263 -19.68 -19.89 5.82
CA ILE A 263 -20.28 -20.92 6.66
C ILE A 263 -19.32 -21.19 7.82
N VAL A 264 -19.77 -20.86 9.04
CA VAL A 264 -19.01 -21.09 10.27
C VAL A 264 -19.95 -21.79 11.26
N ASN A 265 -19.55 -22.95 11.74
CA ASN A 265 -20.38 -23.75 12.68
C ASN A 265 -21.81 -23.98 12.17
N ASN A 266 -21.95 -24.36 10.91
CA ASN A 266 -23.25 -24.56 10.21
C ASN A 266 -24.17 -23.33 10.15
N LYS A 267 -23.65 -22.14 10.46
CA LYS A 267 -24.38 -20.88 10.25
C LYS A 267 -23.83 -20.17 9.01
N GLU A 268 -24.74 -19.88 8.11
CA GLU A 268 -24.47 -19.14 6.90
C GLU A 268 -24.66 -17.63 7.14
N SER A 269 -23.69 -16.84 6.71
CA SER A 269 -23.77 -15.38 6.73
C SER A 269 -23.34 -14.81 5.37
N THR A 270 -24.15 -13.92 4.80
CA THR A 270 -23.85 -13.25 3.53
C THR A 270 -23.66 -11.75 3.76
N HIS A 271 -22.56 -11.24 3.28
CA HIS A 271 -22.22 -9.82 3.30
C HIS A 271 -22.16 -9.27 1.88
N LYS A 272 -22.80 -8.15 1.65
CA LYS A 272 -22.78 -7.43 0.37
C LYS A 272 -21.86 -6.22 0.48
N ARG A 273 -21.06 -5.98 -0.57
CA ARG A 273 -20.23 -4.76 -0.73
C ARG A 273 -20.40 -4.24 -2.14
N ILE A 274 -20.58 -2.94 -2.26
CA ILE A 274 -20.69 -2.24 -3.54
C ILE A 274 -19.39 -1.48 -3.77
N TYR A 275 -18.95 -1.44 -5.02
CA TYR A 275 -17.80 -0.65 -5.47
C TYR A 275 -18.20 0.15 -6.69
N ILE A 276 -17.58 1.32 -6.83
CA ILE A 276 -17.65 2.17 -8.02
C ILE A 276 -16.27 2.20 -8.68
N SER A 277 -16.23 2.32 -10.01
CA SER A 277 -14.99 2.26 -10.77
C SER A 277 -15.03 3.11 -12.03
N SER A 278 -13.86 3.64 -12.41
CA SER A 278 -13.62 4.28 -13.71
C SER A 278 -13.32 3.29 -14.82
N LEU A 279 -13.03 2.03 -14.48
CA LEU A 279 -12.76 1.02 -15.49
C LEU A 279 -13.98 0.76 -16.38
N THR A 280 -13.73 0.63 -17.69
CA THR A 280 -14.74 0.30 -18.70
C THR A 280 -14.84 -1.20 -18.98
N ASP A 281 -14.11 -2.01 -18.26
CA ASP A 281 -14.15 -3.46 -18.32
C ASP A 281 -15.46 -3.97 -17.67
N ASP A 282 -16.08 -4.98 -18.26
CA ASP A 282 -17.28 -5.62 -17.72
C ASP A 282 -16.99 -7.06 -17.22
N SER A 283 -15.72 -7.45 -17.13
CA SER A 283 -15.31 -8.74 -16.58
C SER A 283 -15.42 -8.78 -15.05
N PRO A 284 -16.40 -9.47 -14.48
CA PRO A 284 -16.50 -9.63 -13.04
C PRO A 284 -15.28 -10.33 -12.43
N GLU A 285 -14.56 -11.14 -13.21
CA GLU A 285 -13.34 -11.84 -12.79
C GLU A 285 -12.20 -10.85 -12.51
N LYS A 286 -12.00 -9.87 -13.40
CA LYS A 286 -10.99 -8.81 -13.20
C LYS A 286 -11.27 -8.02 -11.92
N TYR A 287 -12.51 -7.63 -11.70
CA TYR A 287 -12.90 -6.96 -10.46
C TYR A 287 -12.74 -7.85 -9.23
N ALA A 288 -13.04 -9.15 -9.35
CA ALA A 288 -12.83 -10.10 -8.26
C ALA A 288 -11.34 -10.18 -7.86
N LYS A 289 -10.42 -10.18 -8.85
CA LYS A 289 -8.97 -10.15 -8.63
C LYS A 289 -8.57 -8.86 -7.89
N LEU A 290 -8.90 -7.69 -8.44
CA LEU A 290 -8.55 -6.38 -7.86
C LEU A 290 -9.06 -6.21 -6.42
N ILE A 291 -10.34 -6.55 -6.18
CA ILE A 291 -10.94 -6.44 -4.85
C ILE A 291 -10.31 -7.45 -3.88
N ARG A 292 -9.96 -8.65 -4.34
CA ARG A 292 -9.29 -9.63 -3.51
C ARG A 292 -7.89 -9.19 -3.13
N GLU A 293 -7.14 -8.62 -4.04
CA GLU A 293 -5.81 -8.07 -3.78
C GLU A 293 -5.87 -6.92 -2.78
N HIS A 294 -6.87 -6.04 -2.88
CA HIS A 294 -7.06 -4.96 -1.89
C HIS A 294 -7.28 -5.51 -0.47
N TRP A 295 -8.08 -6.56 -0.31
CA TRP A 295 -8.41 -7.19 0.98
C TRP A 295 -7.56 -8.42 1.28
N GLY A 296 -6.67 -8.81 0.37
CA GLY A 296 -5.83 -10.01 0.53
C GLY A 296 -4.94 -9.87 1.77
N ASN A 297 -4.87 -10.96 2.53
CA ASN A 297 -3.88 -11.13 3.60
C ASN A 297 -2.50 -11.35 2.94
N GLY A 298 -1.98 -10.37 2.21
CA GLY A 298 -0.55 -10.32 2.00
C GLY A 298 0.06 -10.25 3.39
N LEU A 299 1.00 -11.10 3.69
CA LEU A 299 2.04 -10.78 4.66
C LEU A 299 2.55 -9.42 4.19
N HIS A 300 2.08 -8.37 4.85
CA HIS A 300 2.49 -7.02 4.55
C HIS A 300 3.94 -6.93 4.98
N TRP A 301 4.83 -7.08 4.02
CA TRP A 301 6.21 -6.68 4.18
C TRP A 301 6.19 -5.17 4.37
N HIS A 302 5.94 -4.78 5.61
CA HIS A 302 6.19 -3.43 6.01
C HIS A 302 7.70 -3.23 5.90
N LEU A 303 8.14 -2.30 5.06
CA LEU A 303 9.30 -1.52 5.38
C LEU A 303 8.93 -0.73 6.66
N ASP A 304 8.63 -1.50 7.70
CA ASP A 304 8.25 -0.97 8.99
C ASP A 304 9.54 -0.68 9.73
N LEU A 305 10.18 0.43 9.31
CA LEU A 305 11.31 0.97 10.08
C LEU A 305 10.92 1.21 11.55
N THR A 306 9.63 1.14 11.87
CA THR A 306 9.13 1.21 13.25
C THR A 306 9.35 -0.09 14.03
N ARG A 307 9.61 -1.23 13.36
CA ARG A 307 10.05 -2.48 14.04
C ARG A 307 11.36 -2.29 14.79
N PHE A 308 12.24 -1.47 14.24
CA PHE A 308 13.46 -1.08 14.91
C PHE A 308 13.12 0.00 15.93
N GLN A 309 12.87 -0.29 17.18
CA GLN A 309 12.55 0.59 18.31
C GLN A 309 13.37 1.92 18.32
N PHE A 310 13.15 2.77 17.33
CA PHE A 310 13.85 4.05 17.22
C PHE A 310 13.05 5.13 17.94
N PRO A 311 13.58 5.73 19.00
CA PRO A 311 12.92 6.84 19.68
C PRO A 311 12.64 8.05 18.76
N ASN A 312 13.32 8.15 17.61
CA ASN A 312 13.18 9.26 16.66
C ASN A 312 12.45 8.87 15.36
N VAL A 313 12.06 7.61 15.15
CA VAL A 313 11.33 7.18 13.94
C VAL A 313 9.88 7.64 13.97
N VAL A 314 9.35 8.00 15.14
CA VAL A 314 8.02 8.65 15.25
C VAL A 314 8.00 10.03 14.57
N GLU A 315 9.15 10.66 14.34
CA GLU A 315 9.29 11.86 13.50
C GLU A 315 9.54 11.52 12.01
N LEU A 316 9.73 10.24 11.68
CA LEU A 316 10.04 9.69 10.35
C LEU A 316 8.80 9.27 9.56
N ILE A 317 7.65 9.21 10.23
CA ILE A 317 6.40 8.72 9.65
C ILE A 317 5.43 9.88 9.43
#